data_0ec641ea12e39579d9c54c08e856c4cd
#
_entry.id   0ec641ea12e39579d9c54c08e856c4cd
#
_cell.length_a   1.000
_cell.length_b   1.000
_cell.length_c   1.000
_cell.angle_alpha   90.00
_cell.angle_beta   90.00
_cell.angle_gamma   90.00
#
_symmetry.space_group_name_H-M   'P 1'
#
loop_
_entity.id
_entity.type
_entity.pdbx_description
1 polymer ?
#
loop_
_entity_poly.entity_id
_entity_poly.type
_entity_poly.pdbx_seq_one_letter_code
_entity_poly.pdbx_strand_id
1 'polypeptide(L)'
;MSPSLFNLYAGYIFQNAGLDKAQAEIKVAQRNINNLRYADDTTLMAESEEELKSPLMKVKEESEKFGLKLNIQKTKIMASGPITSQQIDGETMETVRDFIFLGSKITADGDCSHEIKRCLLIRRKVMTNLDSILKSRDITLPTKVHLVKAVVFPVVNTDVRVGL
;
A
#
# COMPACT_ATOMS: atom_id res chain seq x y z
N MET A 1 -8.17 -14.44 12.82
CA MET A 1 -8.88 -14.85 11.57
C MET A 1 -7.83 -15.23 10.55
N SER A 2 -8.05 -16.28 9.73
CA SER A 2 -7.11 -16.62 8.66
C SER A 2 -7.05 -15.50 7.60
N PRO A 3 -5.88 -15.14 7.05
CA PRO A 3 -5.78 -14.11 6.01
C PRO A 3 -6.67 -14.39 4.79
N SER A 4 -6.79 -15.64 4.40
CA SER A 4 -7.66 -16.06 3.29
C SER A 4 -9.15 -15.81 3.57
N LEU A 5 -9.58 -16.09 4.81
CA LEU A 5 -10.95 -15.84 5.22
C LEU A 5 -11.25 -14.35 5.30
N PHE A 6 -10.30 -13.55 5.81
CA PHE A 6 -10.43 -12.11 5.82
C PHE A 6 -10.57 -11.53 4.41
N ASN A 7 -9.76 -12.00 3.45
CA ASN A 7 -9.83 -11.55 2.06
C ASN A 7 -11.20 -11.87 1.41
N LEU A 8 -11.83 -12.99 1.76
CA LEU A 8 -13.18 -13.32 1.29
C LEU A 8 -14.22 -12.33 1.86
N TYR A 9 -14.16 -12.03 3.16
CA TYR A 9 -15.03 -11.05 3.78
C TYR A 9 -14.83 -9.66 3.20
N ALA A 10 -13.59 -9.23 3.06
CA ALA A 10 -13.26 -7.95 2.45
C ALA A 10 -13.80 -7.86 1.01
N GLY A 11 -13.63 -8.92 0.19
CA GLY A 11 -14.19 -8.98 -1.16
C GLY A 11 -15.70 -8.79 -1.17
N TYR A 12 -16.42 -9.47 -0.29
CA TYR A 12 -17.86 -9.36 -0.17
C TYR A 12 -18.32 -7.96 0.27
N ILE A 13 -17.66 -7.36 1.26
CA ILE A 13 -17.94 -6.01 1.73
C ILE A 13 -17.79 -5.00 0.59
N PHE A 14 -16.69 -5.06 -0.15
CA PHE A 14 -16.41 -4.12 -1.25
C PHE A 14 -17.36 -4.31 -2.43
N GLN A 15 -17.76 -5.55 -2.72
CA GLN A 15 -18.76 -5.84 -3.74
C GLN A 15 -20.12 -5.24 -3.37
N ASN A 16 -20.56 -5.39 -2.12
CA ASN A 16 -21.81 -4.81 -1.63
C ASN A 16 -21.75 -3.29 -1.53
N ALA A 17 -20.61 -2.72 -1.19
CA ALA A 17 -20.39 -1.28 -1.24
C ALA A 17 -20.38 -0.71 -2.67
N GLY A 18 -20.42 -1.59 -3.70
CA GLY A 18 -20.46 -1.20 -5.12
C GLY A 18 -19.13 -0.73 -5.67
N LEU A 19 -18.03 -0.98 -4.97
CA LEU A 19 -16.70 -0.48 -5.36
C LEU A 19 -16.06 -1.30 -6.49
N ASP A 20 -16.46 -2.55 -6.67
CA ASP A 20 -15.98 -3.39 -7.77
C ASP A 20 -16.60 -2.98 -9.13
N LYS A 21 -17.71 -2.25 -9.11
CA LYS A 21 -18.45 -1.79 -10.29
C LYS A 21 -18.35 -0.28 -10.52
N ALA A 22 -17.77 0.46 -9.59
CA ALA A 22 -17.65 1.90 -9.72
C ALA A 22 -16.80 2.26 -10.94
N GLN A 23 -17.28 3.21 -11.72
CA GLN A 23 -16.49 3.85 -12.76
C GLN A 23 -15.34 4.59 -12.08
N ALA A 24 -14.23 3.87 -11.91
CA ALA A 24 -13.04 4.50 -11.37
C ALA A 24 -12.50 5.48 -12.42
N GLU A 25 -12.40 6.74 -12.06
CA GLU A 25 -11.85 7.77 -12.95
C GLU A 25 -10.32 7.76 -12.91
N ILE A 26 -9.74 7.28 -11.81
CA ILE A 26 -8.28 7.21 -11.66
C ILE A 26 -7.71 6.05 -12.49
N LYS A 27 -6.89 6.40 -13.48
CA LYS A 27 -6.23 5.44 -14.37
C LYS A 27 -4.79 5.20 -13.95
N VAL A 28 -4.47 3.95 -13.61
CA VAL A 28 -3.10 3.50 -13.37
C VAL A 28 -2.79 2.41 -14.39
N ALA A 29 -1.77 2.61 -15.22
CA ALA A 29 -1.38 1.69 -16.30
C ALA A 29 -2.58 1.27 -17.20
N GLN A 30 -3.42 2.24 -17.60
CA GLN A 30 -4.63 2.05 -18.43
C GLN A 30 -5.77 1.25 -17.75
N ARG A 31 -5.66 0.97 -16.45
CA ARG A 31 -6.72 0.34 -15.67
C ARG A 31 -7.35 1.37 -14.74
N ASN A 32 -8.67 1.37 -14.69
CA ASN A 32 -9.38 2.19 -13.73
C ASN A 32 -9.26 1.54 -12.34
N ILE A 33 -8.75 2.29 -11.38
CA ILE A 33 -8.52 1.83 -10.01
C ILE A 33 -9.15 2.84 -9.04
N ASN A 34 -10.04 2.37 -8.19
CA ASN A 34 -10.66 3.16 -7.12
C ASN A 34 -10.30 2.66 -5.72
N ASN A 35 -9.70 1.48 -5.63
CA ASN A 35 -9.24 0.92 -4.36
C ASN A 35 -8.04 0.00 -4.55
N LEU A 36 -7.22 -0.09 -3.50
CA LEU A 36 -6.17 -1.10 -3.36
C LEU A 36 -6.38 -1.81 -2.03
N ARG A 37 -6.28 -3.14 -2.03
CA ARG A 37 -6.55 -3.97 -0.85
C ARG A 37 -5.44 -4.98 -0.62
N TYR A 38 -5.01 -5.06 0.63
CA TYR A 38 -4.09 -6.10 1.06
C TYR A 38 -4.37 -6.46 2.52
N ALA A 39 -4.96 -7.63 2.74
CA ALA A 39 -5.46 -8.05 4.04
C ALA A 39 -6.40 -6.97 4.64
N ASP A 40 -6.08 -6.43 5.81
CA ASP A 40 -6.81 -5.37 6.50
C ASP A 40 -6.45 -3.95 6.04
N ASP A 41 -5.36 -3.81 5.30
CA ASP A 41 -4.98 -2.52 4.72
C ASP A 41 -5.76 -2.24 3.43
N THR A 42 -6.48 -1.13 3.41
CA THR A 42 -7.27 -0.70 2.25
C THR A 42 -7.02 0.76 1.95
N THR A 43 -6.82 1.07 0.69
CA THR A 43 -6.76 2.45 0.18
C THR A 43 -7.93 2.68 -0.75
N LEU A 44 -8.72 3.73 -0.50
CA LEU A 44 -9.75 4.23 -1.41
C LEU A 44 -9.19 5.44 -2.16
N MET A 45 -9.52 5.56 -3.43
CA MET A 45 -9.05 6.65 -4.29
C MET A 45 -10.23 7.29 -5.00
N ALA A 46 -10.24 8.63 -5.06
CA ALA A 46 -11.22 9.43 -5.77
C ALA A 46 -10.56 10.71 -6.29
N GLU A 47 -11.17 11.38 -7.24
CA GLU A 47 -10.69 12.65 -7.78
C GLU A 47 -11.08 13.85 -6.89
N SER A 48 -12.15 13.70 -6.11
CA SER A 48 -12.64 14.73 -5.19
C SER A 48 -12.93 14.18 -3.79
N GLU A 49 -13.02 15.11 -2.84
CA GLU A 49 -13.38 14.82 -1.45
C GLU A 49 -14.80 14.27 -1.33
N GLU A 50 -15.74 14.83 -2.10
CA GLU A 50 -17.14 14.42 -2.14
C GLU A 50 -17.29 13.00 -2.68
N GLU A 51 -16.55 12.67 -3.73
CA GLU A 51 -16.54 11.33 -4.31
C GLU A 51 -15.94 10.29 -3.38
N LEU A 52 -14.94 10.65 -2.57
CA LEU A 52 -14.34 9.75 -1.59
C LEU A 52 -15.27 9.41 -0.43
N LYS A 53 -16.11 10.37 -0.02
CA LYS A 53 -16.99 10.25 1.15
C LYS A 53 -18.02 9.13 0.99
N SER A 54 -18.68 9.07 -0.16
CA SER A 54 -19.72 8.05 -0.41
C SER A 54 -19.19 6.61 -0.34
N PRO A 55 -18.11 6.22 -1.04
CA PRO A 55 -17.50 4.91 -0.92
C PRO A 55 -17.04 4.58 0.50
N LEU A 56 -16.44 5.55 1.19
CA LEU A 56 -15.93 5.36 2.54
C LEU A 56 -17.06 5.01 3.52
N MET A 57 -18.18 5.74 3.46
CA MET A 57 -19.35 5.49 4.31
C MET A 57 -19.98 4.12 3.98
N LYS A 58 -20.08 3.75 2.70
CA LYS A 58 -20.60 2.44 2.31
C LYS A 58 -19.74 1.29 2.82
N VAL A 59 -18.41 1.40 2.70
CA VAL A 59 -17.48 0.39 3.23
C VAL A 59 -17.64 0.28 4.73
N LYS A 60 -17.76 1.40 5.45
CA LYS A 60 -18.00 1.41 6.89
C LYS A 60 -19.28 0.67 7.24
N GLU A 61 -20.42 1.03 6.63
CA GLU A 61 -21.72 0.43 6.89
C GLU A 61 -21.73 -1.08 6.59
N GLU A 62 -21.16 -1.49 5.45
CA GLU A 62 -21.07 -2.89 5.10
C GLU A 62 -20.14 -3.67 6.05
N SER A 63 -19.03 -3.07 6.48
CA SER A 63 -18.11 -3.67 7.44
C SER A 63 -18.76 -3.92 8.80
N GLU A 64 -19.55 -2.96 9.28
CA GLU A 64 -20.25 -3.04 10.56
C GLU A 64 -21.27 -4.18 10.61
N LYS A 65 -21.91 -4.53 9.49
CA LYS A 65 -22.81 -5.70 9.38
C LYS A 65 -22.13 -7.02 9.71
N PHE A 66 -20.81 -7.09 9.50
CA PHE A 66 -19.97 -8.24 9.82
C PHE A 66 -19.20 -8.12 11.12
N GLY A 67 -19.54 -7.11 11.95
CA GLY A 67 -18.85 -6.84 13.20
C GLY A 67 -17.42 -6.30 13.03
N LEU A 68 -17.05 -5.85 11.84
CA LEU A 68 -15.76 -5.21 11.56
C LEU A 68 -15.93 -3.70 11.69
N LYS A 69 -15.05 -3.07 12.47
CA LYS A 69 -15.07 -1.61 12.67
C LYS A 69 -13.88 -0.97 11.98
N LEU A 70 -14.16 0.13 11.28
CA LEU A 70 -13.10 0.99 10.74
C LEU A 70 -12.30 1.61 11.89
N ASN A 71 -10.98 1.49 11.82
CA ASN A 71 -10.10 2.12 12.81
C ASN A 71 -9.79 3.56 12.36
N ILE A 72 -10.59 4.51 12.82
CA ILE A 72 -10.50 5.93 12.43
C ILE A 72 -9.14 6.53 12.80
N GLN A 73 -8.56 6.15 13.94
CA GLN A 73 -7.25 6.65 14.37
C GLN A 73 -6.10 6.21 13.45
N LYS A 74 -6.23 5.03 12.81
CA LYS A 74 -5.26 4.54 11.83
C LYS A 74 -5.61 4.97 10.40
N THR A 75 -6.84 5.40 10.16
CA THR A 75 -7.28 5.86 8.84
C THR A 75 -6.73 7.26 8.57
N LYS A 76 -6.07 7.42 7.45
CA LYS A 76 -5.42 8.66 7.04
C LYS A 76 -6.01 9.15 5.72
N ILE A 77 -6.05 10.46 5.54
CA ILE A 77 -6.40 11.08 4.26
C ILE A 77 -5.16 11.74 3.68
N MET A 78 -4.96 11.56 2.39
CA MET A 78 -3.93 12.24 1.63
C MET A 78 -4.54 12.82 0.36
N ALA A 79 -4.20 14.06 0.05
CA ALA A 79 -4.62 14.73 -1.18
C ALA A 79 -3.47 15.52 -1.78
N SER A 80 -3.48 15.66 -3.11
CA SER A 80 -2.51 16.48 -3.85
C SER A 80 -2.80 18.00 -3.76
N GLY A 81 -3.97 18.37 -3.25
CA GLY A 81 -4.42 19.76 -3.06
C GLY A 81 -4.87 20.04 -1.63
N PRO A 82 -5.36 21.27 -1.36
CA PRO A 82 -5.94 21.59 -0.08
C PRO A 82 -7.18 20.72 0.17
N ILE A 83 -7.26 20.13 1.34
CA ILE A 83 -8.37 19.29 1.77
C ILE A 83 -8.93 19.83 3.08
N THR A 84 -10.26 19.80 3.21
CA THR A 84 -10.95 20.05 4.46
C THR A 84 -10.83 18.84 5.38
N SER A 85 -10.87 19.06 6.69
CA SER A 85 -10.85 17.94 7.64
C SER A 85 -12.10 17.09 7.48
N GLN A 86 -11.91 15.81 7.21
CA GLN A 86 -13.01 14.84 7.13
C GLN A 86 -13.30 14.24 8.50
N GLN A 87 -14.58 14.10 8.81
CA GLN A 87 -15.04 13.46 10.04
C GLN A 87 -15.86 12.21 9.74
N ILE A 88 -15.61 11.17 10.52
CA ILE A 88 -16.43 9.96 10.55
C ILE A 88 -16.88 9.76 12.01
N ASP A 89 -18.19 9.67 12.25
CA ASP A 89 -18.78 9.50 13.59
C ASP A 89 -18.33 10.57 14.60
N GLY A 90 -18.07 11.78 14.13
CA GLY A 90 -17.59 12.88 14.99
C GLY A 90 -16.10 12.86 15.28
N GLU A 91 -15.36 11.83 14.84
CA GLU A 91 -13.91 11.77 14.92
C GLU A 91 -13.28 12.33 13.64
N THR A 92 -12.29 13.20 13.79
CA THR A 92 -11.57 13.80 12.66
C THR A 92 -10.46 12.87 12.19
N MET A 93 -10.44 12.54 10.91
CA MET A 93 -9.35 11.78 10.31
C MET A 93 -8.11 12.66 10.14
N GLU A 94 -6.94 12.06 10.39
CA GLU A 94 -5.68 12.75 10.21
C GLU A 94 -5.35 12.94 8.73
N THR A 95 -5.07 14.18 8.34
CA THR A 95 -4.57 14.51 7.01
C THR A 95 -3.04 14.42 7.01
N VAL A 96 -2.50 13.64 6.09
CA VAL A 96 -1.06 13.42 5.98
C VAL A 96 -0.54 13.80 4.60
N ARG A 97 0.74 14.19 4.52
CA ARG A 97 1.41 14.47 3.24
C ARG A 97 2.08 13.26 2.63
N ASP A 98 2.35 12.27 3.45
CA ASP A 98 2.92 11.00 3.03
C ASP A 98 2.45 9.87 3.97
N PHE A 99 2.44 8.65 3.47
CA PHE A 99 2.20 7.45 4.27
C PHE A 99 2.92 6.25 3.67
N ILE A 100 3.06 5.19 4.48
CA ILE A 100 3.66 3.95 4.01
C ILE A 100 2.54 2.94 3.76
N PHE A 101 2.42 2.50 2.51
CA PHE A 101 1.50 1.45 2.09
C PHE A 101 2.28 0.26 1.54
N LEU A 102 2.10 -0.92 2.12
CA LEU A 102 2.81 -2.15 1.76
C LEU A 102 4.35 -2.00 1.70
N GLY A 103 4.90 -1.18 2.59
CA GLY A 103 6.33 -0.94 2.65
C GLY A 103 6.85 0.15 1.71
N SER A 104 6.00 0.72 0.84
CA SER A 104 6.38 1.82 -0.06
C SER A 104 5.86 3.15 0.46
N LYS A 105 6.70 4.18 0.40
CA LYS A 105 6.33 5.54 0.78
C LYS A 105 5.62 6.23 -0.39
N ILE A 106 4.38 6.63 -0.15
CA ILE A 106 3.54 7.39 -1.09
C ILE A 106 3.45 8.83 -0.59
N THR A 107 3.60 9.79 -1.48
CA THR A 107 3.57 11.22 -1.17
C THR A 107 2.45 11.92 -1.93
N ALA A 108 1.87 12.97 -1.33
CA ALA A 108 0.75 13.70 -1.89
C ALA A 108 1.09 14.46 -3.19
N ASP A 109 2.35 14.83 -3.37
CA ASP A 109 2.86 15.49 -4.58
C ASP A 109 3.23 14.51 -5.71
N GLY A 110 3.13 13.19 -5.46
CA GLY A 110 3.51 12.15 -6.41
C GLY A 110 5.02 12.02 -6.63
N ASP A 111 5.86 12.71 -5.85
CA ASP A 111 7.31 12.60 -5.98
C ASP A 111 7.82 11.27 -5.39
N CYS A 112 8.22 10.36 -6.26
CA CYS A 112 8.80 9.08 -5.88
C CYS A 112 10.32 9.14 -5.59
N SER A 113 10.96 10.29 -5.71
CA SER A 113 12.43 10.44 -5.54
C SER A 113 12.90 9.97 -4.16
N HIS A 114 12.15 10.27 -3.12
CA HIS A 114 12.45 9.83 -1.76
C HIS A 114 12.34 8.32 -1.60
N GLU A 115 11.31 7.71 -2.19
CA GLU A 115 11.13 6.26 -2.16
C GLU A 115 12.23 5.55 -2.94
N ILE A 116 12.58 6.03 -4.13
CA ILE A 116 13.69 5.48 -4.92
C ILE A 116 15.00 5.52 -4.13
N LYS A 117 15.31 6.66 -3.51
CA LYS A 117 16.51 6.79 -2.65
C LYS A 117 16.48 5.84 -1.47
N ARG A 118 15.32 5.70 -0.79
CA ARG A 118 15.14 4.77 0.33
C ARG A 118 15.38 3.32 -0.12
N CYS A 119 14.80 2.91 -1.22
CA CYS A 119 14.97 1.58 -1.79
C CYS A 119 16.43 1.30 -2.17
N LEU A 120 17.11 2.26 -2.80
CA LEU A 120 18.53 2.15 -3.12
C LEU A 120 19.40 1.99 -1.87
N LEU A 121 19.09 2.73 -0.79
CA LEU A 121 19.82 2.62 0.47
C LEU A 121 19.62 1.25 1.13
N ILE A 122 18.40 0.73 1.13
CA ILE A 122 18.11 -0.62 1.65
C ILE A 122 18.89 -1.67 0.86
N ARG A 123 18.84 -1.62 -0.48
CA ARG A 123 19.60 -2.54 -1.36
C ARG A 123 21.10 -2.46 -1.11
N ARG A 124 21.64 -1.26 -0.99
CA ARG A 124 23.06 -1.04 -0.67
C ARG A 124 23.41 -1.64 0.69
N LYS A 125 22.57 -1.42 1.71
CA LYS A 125 22.78 -1.99 3.05
C LYS A 125 22.81 -3.52 3.02
N VAL A 126 21.88 -4.15 2.28
CA VAL A 126 21.84 -5.61 2.12
C VAL A 126 23.12 -6.11 1.45
N MET A 127 23.57 -5.47 0.37
CA MET A 127 24.85 -5.83 -0.29
C MET A 127 26.04 -5.64 0.64
N THR A 128 26.08 -4.55 1.40
CA THR A 128 27.18 -4.32 2.37
C THR A 128 27.22 -5.38 3.46
N ASN A 129 26.07 -5.84 3.94
CA ASN A 129 26.01 -6.92 4.94
C ASN A 129 26.55 -8.27 4.39
N LEU A 130 26.50 -8.47 3.08
CA LEU A 130 27.04 -9.66 2.43
C LEU A 130 28.53 -9.52 2.02
N ASP A 131 29.11 -8.35 2.17
CA ASP A 131 30.45 -8.03 1.64
C ASP A 131 31.54 -8.97 2.17
N SER A 132 31.52 -9.30 3.46
CA SER A 132 32.45 -10.24 4.07
C SER A 132 32.36 -11.64 3.47
N ILE A 133 31.16 -12.12 3.21
CA ILE A 133 30.89 -13.42 2.58
C ILE A 133 31.30 -13.40 1.11
N LEU A 134 30.95 -12.34 0.38
CA LEU A 134 31.26 -12.19 -1.03
C LEU A 134 32.78 -12.08 -1.29
N LYS A 135 33.53 -11.48 -0.35
CA LYS A 135 35.00 -11.36 -0.42
C LYS A 135 35.74 -12.58 0.10
N SER A 136 35.08 -13.47 0.86
CA SER A 136 35.74 -14.69 1.36
C SER A 136 36.27 -15.56 0.20
N ARG A 137 37.48 -16.08 0.36
CA ARG A 137 38.08 -17.03 -0.58
C ARG A 137 37.63 -18.49 -0.36
N ASP A 138 37.10 -18.77 0.84
CA ASP A 138 36.66 -20.11 1.23
C ASP A 138 35.29 -20.47 0.66
N ILE A 139 34.55 -19.47 0.16
CA ILE A 139 33.21 -19.65 -0.40
C ILE A 139 33.30 -19.70 -1.93
N THR A 140 32.74 -20.75 -2.51
CA THR A 140 32.74 -20.95 -3.97
C THR A 140 31.87 -19.93 -4.69
N LEU A 141 32.22 -19.62 -5.93
CA LEU A 141 31.44 -18.67 -6.75
C LEU A 141 29.97 -19.10 -6.92
N PRO A 142 29.61 -20.36 -7.18
CA PRO A 142 28.23 -20.79 -7.24
C PRO A 142 27.43 -20.48 -5.95
N THR A 143 28.06 -20.73 -4.79
CA THR A 143 27.43 -20.42 -3.48
C THR A 143 27.19 -18.92 -3.32
N LYS A 144 28.15 -18.06 -3.69
CA LYS A 144 28.00 -16.60 -3.66
C LYS A 144 26.84 -16.14 -4.55
N VAL A 145 26.76 -16.67 -5.78
CA VAL A 145 25.67 -16.37 -6.71
C VAL A 145 24.32 -16.80 -6.15
N HIS A 146 24.26 -18.01 -5.56
CA HIS A 146 23.03 -18.48 -4.91
C HIS A 146 22.59 -17.56 -3.76
N LEU A 147 23.53 -17.14 -2.93
CA LEU A 147 23.27 -16.24 -1.81
C LEU A 147 22.75 -14.87 -2.27
N VAL A 148 23.37 -14.29 -3.30
CA VAL A 148 22.91 -13.03 -3.89
C VAL A 148 21.49 -13.19 -4.45
N LYS A 149 21.20 -14.27 -5.17
CA LYS A 149 19.85 -14.56 -5.67
C LYS A 149 18.83 -14.73 -4.55
N ALA A 150 19.19 -15.41 -3.46
CA ALA A 150 18.27 -15.69 -2.36
C ALA A 150 17.99 -14.47 -1.47
N VAL A 151 18.97 -13.57 -1.30
CA VAL A 151 18.88 -12.45 -0.35
C VAL A 151 18.65 -11.11 -1.04
N VAL A 152 19.37 -10.81 -2.11
CA VAL A 152 19.33 -9.50 -2.77
C VAL A 152 18.17 -9.42 -3.76
N PHE A 153 17.96 -10.44 -4.59
CA PHE A 153 16.91 -10.42 -5.59
C PHE A 153 15.49 -10.25 -5.02
N PRO A 154 15.09 -10.89 -3.91
CA PRO A 154 13.78 -10.62 -3.30
C PRO A 154 13.60 -9.16 -2.90
N VAL A 155 14.64 -8.54 -2.30
CA VAL A 155 14.60 -7.12 -1.91
C VAL A 155 14.49 -6.21 -3.14
N VAL A 156 15.17 -6.55 -4.23
CA VAL A 156 15.07 -5.79 -5.49
C VAL A 156 13.70 -5.96 -6.15
N ASN A 157 13.18 -7.20 -6.18
CA ASN A 157 11.93 -7.50 -6.88
C ASN A 157 10.67 -7.09 -6.11
N THR A 158 10.73 -6.97 -4.79
CA THR A 158 9.59 -6.53 -3.99
C THR A 158 9.22 -5.09 -4.36
N ASP A 159 10.19 -4.23 -4.60
CA ASP A 159 9.96 -2.83 -4.95
C ASP A 159 9.53 -2.64 -6.42
N VAL A 160 9.89 -3.57 -7.33
CA VAL A 160 9.51 -3.50 -8.75
C VAL A 160 8.03 -3.86 -8.97
N ARG A 161 7.41 -4.62 -8.07
CA ARG A 161 5.98 -4.97 -8.18
C ARG A 161 5.03 -3.83 -7.82
N VAL A 162 5.52 -2.79 -7.19
CA VAL A 162 4.74 -1.60 -6.79
C VAL A 162 4.84 -0.47 -7.83
N GLY A 163 5.73 -0.57 -8.81
CA GLY A 163 6.04 0.48 -9.79
C GLY A 163 5.62 0.19 -11.23
N LEU A 164 4.75 -0.80 -11.49
CA LEU A 164 4.23 -1.11 -12.82
C LEU A 164 2.71 -1.18 -12.82
#